data_2a3a915217356f6e2020deaa086e5b96
#
_entry.id   2a3a915217356f6e2020deaa086e5b96
#
_cell.length_a   1.000
_cell.length_b   1.000
_cell.length_c   1.000
_cell.angle_alpha   90.00
_cell.angle_beta   90.00
_cell.angle_gamma   90.00
#
_symmetry.space_group_name_H-M   'P 1'
#
loop_
_entity.id
_entity.type
_entity.pdbx_description
1 polymer ?
#
loop_
_entity_poly.entity_id
_entity_poly.type
_entity_poly.pdbx_seq_one_letter_code
_entity_poly.pdbx_strand_id
1 'polypeptide(L)'
;GAIQADVERLVECVEKTAGLKGRFGDNECPLLIWHPSEYPSAADVDDNVVFQGLCQALASACIVAEDKGVHIAVEITRAGSIGSAESFLRVKDQVGSSALRVCMDAANFVPDRTPLERAVRMLGPEIAIAHAKDSRFSETGLVADYGPVGSGCLDYPTYLRCLQKYTNVPYLVFEYYLSRDDLLKARDIVKDCLP
;
A
#
# COMPACT_ATOMS: atom_id res chain seq x y z
N GLY A 1 24.07 7.15 -9.41
CA GLY A 1 23.87 7.44 -8.00
C GLY A 1 22.86 6.51 -7.35
N ALA A 2 22.47 6.76 -6.10
CA ALA A 2 21.55 5.91 -5.34
C ALA A 2 20.20 5.72 -6.02
N ILE A 3 19.59 6.79 -6.56
CA ILE A 3 18.32 6.75 -7.28
C ILE A 3 18.37 5.79 -8.48
N GLN A 4 19.45 5.78 -9.24
CA GLN A 4 19.59 4.89 -10.40
C GLN A 4 19.61 3.41 -9.96
N ALA A 5 20.33 3.09 -8.88
CA ALA A 5 20.36 1.73 -8.33
C ALA A 5 19.00 1.27 -7.80
N ASP A 6 18.24 2.19 -7.20
CA ASP A 6 16.88 1.89 -6.72
C ASP A 6 15.89 1.66 -7.87
N VAL A 7 16.00 2.42 -8.96
CA VAL A 7 15.21 2.20 -10.19
C VAL A 7 15.53 0.85 -10.80
N GLU A 8 16.81 0.50 -10.95
CA GLU A 8 17.26 -0.78 -11.53
C GLU A 8 16.72 -1.96 -10.70
N ARG A 9 16.77 -1.86 -9.38
CA ARG A 9 16.23 -2.87 -8.47
C ARG A 9 14.71 -3.01 -8.61
N LEU A 10 13.99 -1.89 -8.69
CA LEU A 10 12.54 -1.90 -8.85
C LEU A 10 12.13 -2.52 -10.20
N VAL A 11 12.83 -2.19 -11.28
CA VAL A 11 12.65 -2.79 -12.61
C VAL A 11 12.90 -4.31 -12.57
N GLU A 12 13.98 -4.75 -11.93
CA GLU A 12 14.26 -6.19 -11.76
C GLU A 12 13.13 -6.91 -11.02
N CYS A 13 12.56 -6.28 -9.98
CA CYS A 13 11.41 -6.84 -9.26
C CYS A 13 10.16 -6.92 -10.15
N VAL A 14 9.91 -5.92 -10.99
CA VAL A 14 8.81 -5.95 -11.98
C VAL A 14 8.98 -7.10 -12.96
N GLU A 15 10.18 -7.31 -13.51
CA GLU A 15 10.46 -8.41 -14.43
C GLU A 15 10.28 -9.78 -13.78
N LYS A 16 10.73 -9.96 -12.53
CA LYS A 16 10.50 -11.19 -11.76
C LYS A 16 9.01 -11.42 -11.51
N THR A 17 8.27 -10.37 -11.18
CA THR A 17 6.82 -10.43 -10.96
C THR A 17 6.09 -10.82 -12.25
N ALA A 18 6.49 -10.27 -13.39
CA ALA A 18 5.96 -10.64 -14.70
C ALA A 18 6.14 -12.14 -15.01
N GLY A 19 7.24 -12.74 -14.60
CA GLY A 19 7.51 -14.16 -14.73
C GLY A 19 6.52 -15.07 -13.96
N LEU A 20 5.72 -14.51 -13.06
CA LEU A 20 4.68 -15.23 -12.32
C LEU A 20 3.31 -15.21 -13.00
N LYS A 21 3.16 -14.51 -14.12
CA LYS A 21 1.87 -14.28 -14.80
C LYS A 21 1.04 -15.55 -15.03
N GLY A 22 1.65 -16.66 -15.38
CA GLY A 22 0.95 -17.94 -15.57
C GLY A 22 0.45 -18.62 -14.28
N ARG A 23 0.71 -18.05 -13.13
CA ARG A 23 0.25 -18.55 -11.82
C ARG A 23 -0.97 -17.80 -11.27
N PHE A 24 -1.37 -16.74 -11.94
CA PHE A 24 -2.59 -15.96 -11.65
C PHE A 24 -3.69 -16.40 -12.61
N GLY A 25 -4.93 -16.10 -12.30
CA GLY A 25 -6.04 -16.32 -13.22
C GLY A 25 -5.85 -15.55 -14.54
N ASP A 26 -6.47 -16.00 -15.62
CA ASP A 26 -6.28 -15.46 -16.96
C ASP A 26 -6.54 -13.96 -17.09
N ASN A 27 -7.36 -13.40 -16.20
CA ASN A 27 -7.72 -11.98 -16.14
C ASN A 27 -7.03 -11.20 -15.03
N GLU A 28 -6.10 -11.81 -14.29
CA GLU A 28 -5.43 -11.18 -13.17
C GLU A 28 -4.09 -10.59 -13.60
N CYS A 29 -3.87 -9.32 -13.24
CA CYS A 29 -2.60 -8.64 -13.44
C CYS A 29 -1.67 -8.96 -12.26
N PRO A 30 -0.47 -9.50 -12.49
CA PRO A 30 0.53 -9.65 -11.45
C PRO A 30 0.79 -8.34 -10.74
N LEU A 31 0.96 -8.40 -9.42
CA LEU A 31 1.06 -7.24 -8.57
C LEU A 31 2.32 -7.30 -7.72
N LEU A 32 3.13 -6.25 -7.80
CA LEU A 32 4.30 -6.02 -6.96
C LEU A 32 3.94 -5.02 -5.87
N ILE A 33 3.98 -5.44 -4.59
CA ILE A 33 3.85 -4.51 -3.48
C ILE A 33 5.22 -3.87 -3.23
N TRP A 34 5.24 -2.54 -3.18
CA TRP A 34 6.45 -1.79 -2.97
C TRP A 34 6.29 -0.81 -1.80
N HIS A 35 7.23 -0.88 -0.88
CA HIS A 35 7.37 0.05 0.23
C HIS A 35 8.34 1.17 -0.17
N PRO A 36 7.90 2.44 -0.21
CA PRO A 36 8.80 3.56 -0.37
C PRO A 36 9.81 3.60 0.78
N SER A 37 11.05 3.94 0.46
CA SER A 37 12.07 4.22 1.48
C SER A 37 11.58 5.32 2.43
N GLU A 38 12.06 5.30 3.67
CA GLU A 38 11.79 6.37 4.62
C GLU A 38 12.17 7.74 4.04
N TYR A 39 11.38 8.75 4.39
CA TYR A 39 11.68 10.11 4.00
C TYR A 39 13.01 10.55 4.63
N PRO A 40 13.93 11.18 3.86
CA PRO A 40 15.20 11.64 4.41
C PRO A 40 14.97 12.60 5.59
N SER A 41 15.59 12.31 6.73
CA SER A 41 15.44 13.11 7.95
C SER A 41 16.39 14.30 8.05
N ALA A 42 17.27 14.49 7.06
CA ALA A 42 18.25 15.58 7.06
C ALA A 42 17.57 16.93 6.81
N ALA A 43 17.85 17.92 7.66
CA ALA A 43 17.27 19.26 7.59
C ALA A 43 17.57 20.03 6.27
N ASP A 44 18.56 19.56 5.51
CA ASP A 44 19.05 20.21 4.29
C ASP A 44 18.55 19.54 3.00
N VAL A 45 17.56 18.65 3.10
CA VAL A 45 17.01 17.97 1.92
C VAL A 45 15.92 18.83 1.29
N ASP A 46 16.10 19.17 0.01
CA ASP A 46 15.09 19.86 -0.77
C ASP A 46 13.95 18.89 -1.13
N ASP A 47 12.78 19.11 -0.56
CA ASP A 47 11.58 18.31 -0.77
C ASP A 47 11.21 18.17 -2.26
N ASN A 48 11.44 19.19 -3.07
CA ASN A 48 11.17 19.12 -4.51
C ASN A 48 12.16 18.18 -5.22
N VAL A 49 13.41 18.17 -4.82
CA VAL A 49 14.42 17.23 -5.37
C VAL A 49 14.06 15.80 -5.04
N VAL A 50 13.65 15.53 -3.80
CA VAL A 50 13.18 14.20 -3.37
C VAL A 50 11.95 13.78 -4.16
N PHE A 51 10.96 14.65 -4.26
CA PHE A 51 9.72 14.39 -4.98
C PHE A 51 9.97 14.13 -6.47
N GLN A 52 10.75 14.96 -7.15
CA GLN A 52 11.08 14.78 -8.56
C GLN A 52 11.87 13.49 -8.81
N GLY A 53 12.85 13.19 -7.96
CA GLY A 53 13.62 11.96 -8.04
C GLY A 53 12.74 10.71 -7.87
N LEU A 54 11.82 10.73 -6.91
CA LEU A 54 10.84 9.67 -6.69
C LEU A 54 9.92 9.47 -7.91
N CYS A 55 9.35 10.56 -8.43
CA CYS A 55 8.47 10.49 -9.59
C CYS A 55 9.20 9.98 -10.83
N GLN A 56 10.43 10.41 -11.07
CA GLN A 56 11.25 9.93 -12.17
C GLN A 56 11.57 8.43 -12.06
N ALA A 57 11.93 7.98 -10.85
CA ALA A 57 12.18 6.57 -10.57
C ALA A 57 10.95 5.71 -10.85
N LEU A 58 9.80 6.12 -10.31
CA LEU A 58 8.54 5.41 -10.51
C LEU A 58 8.08 5.43 -11.98
N ALA A 59 8.20 6.56 -12.68
CA ALA A 59 7.86 6.65 -14.09
C ALA A 59 8.66 5.65 -14.92
N SER A 60 9.98 5.56 -14.68
CA SER A 60 10.85 4.61 -15.37
C SER A 60 10.46 3.16 -15.11
N ALA A 61 10.15 2.80 -13.86
CA ALA A 61 9.70 1.45 -13.51
C ALA A 61 8.30 1.15 -14.07
N CYS A 62 7.41 2.13 -14.09
CA CYS A 62 6.05 1.97 -14.61
C CYS A 62 6.01 1.72 -16.12
N ILE A 63 6.93 2.29 -16.91
CA ILE A 63 7.05 1.98 -18.34
C ILE A 63 7.30 0.49 -18.53
N VAL A 64 8.20 -0.11 -17.75
CA VAL A 64 8.47 -1.56 -17.80
C VAL A 64 7.28 -2.35 -17.28
N ALA A 65 6.63 -1.88 -16.21
CA ALA A 65 5.46 -2.53 -15.64
C ALA A 65 4.28 -2.59 -16.62
N GLU A 66 4.02 -1.50 -17.35
CA GLU A 66 3.00 -1.45 -18.41
C GLU A 66 3.32 -2.42 -19.55
N ASP A 67 4.56 -2.43 -20.04
CA ASP A 67 4.99 -3.39 -21.09
C ASP A 67 4.82 -4.85 -20.65
N LYS A 68 5.10 -5.16 -19.40
CA LYS A 68 4.99 -6.50 -18.84
C LYS A 68 3.58 -6.87 -18.35
N GLY A 69 2.67 -5.93 -18.26
CA GLY A 69 1.34 -6.11 -17.68
C GLY A 69 1.40 -6.43 -16.18
N VAL A 70 2.20 -5.67 -15.44
CA VAL A 70 2.36 -5.76 -13.97
C VAL A 70 1.88 -4.48 -13.34
N HIS A 71 1.26 -4.54 -12.16
CA HIS A 71 0.99 -3.37 -11.34
C HIS A 71 2.05 -3.21 -10.25
N ILE A 72 2.46 -1.97 -9.98
CA ILE A 72 3.27 -1.58 -8.83
C ILE A 72 2.32 -0.96 -7.80
N ALA A 73 2.01 -1.70 -6.74
CA ALA A 73 1.14 -1.23 -5.66
C ALA A 73 1.99 -0.64 -4.53
N VAL A 74 1.91 0.67 -4.37
CA VAL A 74 2.60 1.38 -3.29
C VAL A 74 1.87 1.16 -1.98
N GLU A 75 2.54 0.63 -0.98
CA GLU A 75 2.04 0.65 0.38
C GLU A 75 2.37 1.99 1.03
N ILE A 76 1.32 2.77 1.34
CA ILE A 76 1.45 4.08 1.96
C ILE A 76 1.76 3.90 3.43
N THR A 77 2.92 4.41 3.87
CA THR A 77 3.36 4.33 5.27
C THR A 77 3.76 5.71 5.77
N ARG A 78 3.47 6.02 7.03
CA ARG A 78 3.74 7.34 7.63
C ARG A 78 5.19 7.79 7.50
N ALA A 79 6.14 6.89 7.67
CA ALA A 79 7.57 7.18 7.56
C ALA A 79 8.08 7.19 6.12
N GLY A 80 7.29 6.72 5.17
CA GLY A 80 7.68 6.61 3.76
C GLY A 80 7.69 7.94 3.02
N SER A 81 8.40 7.97 1.90
CA SER A 81 8.40 9.12 0.97
C SER A 81 7.01 9.38 0.36
N ILE A 82 6.09 8.43 0.47
CA ILE A 82 4.67 8.58 0.17
C ILE A 82 3.91 8.26 1.47
N GLY A 83 3.65 9.29 2.27
CA GLY A 83 3.15 9.15 3.64
C GLY A 83 1.65 9.40 3.81
N SER A 84 0.90 9.76 2.75
CA SER A 84 -0.54 10.02 2.82
C SER A 84 -1.24 9.72 1.51
N ALA A 85 -2.58 9.66 1.54
CA ALA A 85 -3.40 9.53 0.33
C ALA A 85 -3.16 10.68 -0.65
N GLU A 86 -3.08 11.90 -0.15
CA GLU A 86 -2.83 13.10 -0.93
C GLU A 86 -1.45 13.06 -1.59
N SER A 87 -0.41 12.63 -0.87
CA SER A 87 0.94 12.51 -1.42
C SER A 87 1.01 11.45 -2.53
N PHE A 88 0.32 10.32 -2.35
CA PHE A 88 0.21 9.31 -3.40
C PHE A 88 -0.46 9.86 -4.66
N LEU A 89 -1.60 10.53 -4.52
CA LEU A 89 -2.33 11.09 -5.67
C LEU A 89 -1.50 12.14 -6.42
N ARG A 90 -0.73 12.95 -5.70
CA ARG A 90 0.22 13.89 -6.32
C ARG A 90 1.31 13.17 -7.11
N VAL A 91 1.88 12.09 -6.57
CA VAL A 91 2.87 11.25 -7.29
C VAL A 91 2.22 10.58 -8.49
N LYS A 92 1.03 10.02 -8.34
CA LYS A 92 0.26 9.37 -9.41
C LYS A 92 -0.01 10.32 -10.58
N ASP A 93 -0.42 11.53 -10.29
CA ASP A 93 -0.66 12.57 -11.29
C ASP A 93 0.62 12.93 -12.06
N GLN A 94 1.75 13.09 -11.35
CA GLN A 94 3.04 13.40 -11.95
C GLN A 94 3.61 12.24 -12.76
N VAL A 95 3.44 10.99 -12.31
CA VAL A 95 3.92 9.78 -13.01
C VAL A 95 3.05 9.46 -14.23
N GLY A 96 1.75 9.67 -14.13
CA GLY A 96 0.79 9.50 -15.22
C GLY A 96 0.58 8.05 -15.69
N SER A 97 1.01 7.05 -14.93
CA SER A 97 0.96 5.64 -15.33
C SER A 97 -0.24 4.90 -14.73
N SER A 98 -0.89 4.06 -15.52
CA SER A 98 -1.94 3.16 -15.07
C SER A 98 -1.41 1.98 -14.25
N ALA A 99 -0.12 1.63 -14.41
CA ALA A 99 0.53 0.55 -13.67
C ALA A 99 0.83 0.92 -12.20
N LEU A 100 0.88 2.23 -11.86
CA LEU A 100 1.07 2.68 -10.49
C LEU A 100 -0.25 2.59 -9.71
N ARG A 101 -0.29 1.77 -8.68
CA ARG A 101 -1.48 1.44 -7.90
C ARG A 101 -1.19 1.59 -6.39
N VAL A 102 -2.19 1.33 -5.57
CA VAL A 102 -2.08 1.38 -4.09
C VAL A 102 -2.28 -0.01 -3.50
N CYS A 103 -1.40 -0.34 -2.55
CA CYS A 103 -1.67 -1.31 -1.51
C CYS A 103 -2.24 -0.56 -0.30
N MET A 104 -3.53 -0.76 -0.02
CA MET A 104 -4.21 -0.09 1.08
C MET A 104 -4.04 -0.86 2.37
N ASP A 105 -3.34 -0.27 3.33
CA ASP A 105 -3.25 -0.78 4.68
C ASP A 105 -3.86 0.22 5.67
N ALA A 106 -5.04 -0.12 6.17
CA ALA A 106 -5.77 0.76 7.05
C ALA A 106 -5.03 1.08 8.35
N ALA A 107 -4.24 0.14 8.89
CA ALA A 107 -3.50 0.34 10.13
C ALA A 107 -2.40 1.42 9.99
N ASN A 108 -1.91 1.67 8.78
CA ASN A 108 -0.93 2.73 8.51
C ASN A 108 -1.55 4.13 8.51
N PHE A 109 -2.86 4.27 8.30
CA PHE A 109 -3.56 5.57 8.28
C PHE A 109 -4.09 6.00 9.65
N VAL A 110 -4.29 5.06 10.57
CA VAL A 110 -4.82 5.35 11.91
C VAL A 110 -3.92 6.30 12.69
N PRO A 111 -2.58 6.18 12.67
CA PRO A 111 -1.68 7.10 13.39
C PRO A 111 -1.82 8.55 12.98
N ASP A 112 -2.13 8.81 11.72
CA ASP A 112 -2.25 10.16 11.16
C ASP A 112 -3.63 10.76 11.36
N ARG A 113 -4.52 10.06 12.09
CA ARG A 113 -5.91 10.47 12.32
C ARG A 113 -6.67 10.79 11.04
N THR A 114 -6.23 10.25 9.91
CA THR A 114 -6.96 10.37 8.66
C THR A 114 -8.23 9.52 8.76
N PRO A 115 -9.41 10.10 8.57
CA PRO A 115 -10.63 9.31 8.58
C PRO A 115 -10.56 8.22 7.50
N LEU A 116 -10.72 6.98 7.93
CA LEU A 116 -10.53 5.80 7.06
C LEU A 116 -11.42 5.84 5.81
N GLU A 117 -12.68 6.23 5.98
CA GLU A 117 -13.59 6.40 4.85
C GLU A 117 -13.10 7.45 3.85
N ARG A 118 -12.51 8.56 4.33
CA ARG A 118 -11.93 9.57 3.45
C ARG A 118 -10.76 9.01 2.64
N ALA A 119 -9.83 8.31 3.29
CA ALA A 119 -8.67 7.74 2.63
C ALA A 119 -9.08 6.71 1.56
N VAL A 120 -9.94 5.75 1.93
CA VAL A 120 -10.42 4.72 0.98
C VAL A 120 -11.20 5.34 -0.18
N ARG A 121 -12.05 6.34 0.07
CA ARG A 121 -12.80 7.03 -0.98
C ARG A 121 -11.88 7.79 -1.94
N MET A 122 -10.85 8.46 -1.44
CA MET A 122 -9.89 9.20 -2.26
C MET A 122 -9.05 8.27 -3.13
N LEU A 123 -8.59 7.15 -2.56
CA LEU A 123 -7.73 6.18 -3.22
C LEU A 123 -8.51 5.11 -3.99
N GLY A 124 -9.81 5.02 -3.79
CA GLY A 124 -10.65 3.89 -4.23
C GLY A 124 -10.36 3.35 -5.62
N PRO A 125 -10.31 4.20 -6.68
CA PRO A 125 -10.00 3.74 -8.04
C PRO A 125 -8.59 3.16 -8.20
N GLU A 126 -7.67 3.55 -7.31
CA GLU A 126 -6.26 3.17 -7.38
C GLU A 126 -5.90 1.97 -6.49
N ILE A 127 -6.79 1.54 -5.59
CA ILE A 127 -6.52 0.41 -4.69
C ILE A 127 -6.56 -0.89 -5.49
N ALA A 128 -5.41 -1.58 -5.56
CA ALA A 128 -5.27 -2.86 -6.25
C ALA A 128 -5.29 -4.05 -5.30
N ILE A 129 -4.88 -3.85 -4.05
CA ILE A 129 -4.84 -4.84 -2.99
C ILE A 129 -5.04 -4.15 -1.64
N ALA A 130 -5.60 -4.86 -0.66
CA ALA A 130 -5.77 -4.36 0.70
C ALA A 130 -5.12 -5.30 1.71
N HIS A 131 -4.50 -4.73 2.74
CA HIS A 131 -3.96 -5.47 3.88
C HIS A 131 -4.91 -5.45 5.07
N ALA A 132 -4.86 -6.52 5.84
CA ALA A 132 -5.60 -6.71 7.07
C ALA A 132 -4.64 -7.00 8.21
N LYS A 133 -4.30 -5.95 8.94
CA LYS A 133 -3.59 -5.97 10.22
C LYS A 133 -4.21 -4.94 11.14
N ASP A 134 -3.81 -4.93 12.38
CA ASP A 134 -4.29 -3.99 13.38
C ASP A 134 -3.14 -3.20 14.00
N SER A 135 -3.47 -2.13 14.70
CA SER A 135 -2.49 -1.33 15.44
C SER A 135 -3.02 -0.94 16.81
N ARG A 136 -2.10 -0.84 17.76
CA ARG A 136 -2.34 -0.37 19.12
C ARG A 136 -1.60 0.93 19.36
N PHE A 137 -2.19 1.81 20.15
CA PHE A 137 -1.58 3.07 20.54
C PHE A 137 -1.02 3.01 21.96
N SER A 138 0.07 3.72 22.16
CA SER A 138 0.55 4.08 23.50
C SER A 138 -0.35 5.13 24.14
N GLU A 139 -0.17 5.36 25.44
CA GLU A 139 -0.85 6.44 26.18
C GLU A 139 -0.59 7.82 25.54
N THR A 140 0.53 8.00 24.85
CA THR A 140 0.88 9.24 24.14
C THR A 140 0.26 9.34 22.75
N GLY A 141 -0.49 8.34 22.29
CA GLY A 141 -1.14 8.32 20.98
C GLY A 141 -0.22 7.96 19.80
N LEU A 142 0.97 7.45 20.08
CA LEU A 142 1.86 6.88 19.06
C LEU A 142 1.50 5.42 18.82
N VAL A 143 1.77 4.90 17.61
CA VAL A 143 1.68 3.46 17.37
C VAL A 143 2.68 2.75 18.28
N ALA A 144 2.16 1.95 19.18
CA ALA A 144 2.98 1.15 20.08
C ALA A 144 3.38 -0.17 19.43
N ASP A 145 2.47 -0.73 18.61
CA ASP A 145 2.62 -2.07 18.10
C ASP A 145 1.64 -2.33 16.94
N TYR A 146 2.02 -3.21 16.03
CA TYR A 146 1.14 -3.82 15.03
C TYR A 146 0.83 -5.25 15.42
N GLY A 147 -0.32 -5.76 14.99
CA GLY A 147 -0.73 -7.13 15.29
C GLY A 147 -1.78 -7.66 14.31
N PRO A 148 -2.24 -8.90 14.53
CA PRO A 148 -3.29 -9.48 13.73
C PRO A 148 -4.62 -8.73 13.89
N VAL A 149 -5.51 -8.90 12.93
CA VAL A 149 -6.88 -8.36 12.97
C VAL A 149 -7.56 -8.65 14.31
N GLY A 150 -8.14 -7.62 14.92
CA GLY A 150 -8.83 -7.69 16.20
C GLY A 150 -7.93 -7.59 17.42
N SER A 151 -6.61 -7.38 17.23
CA SER A 151 -5.69 -7.17 18.37
C SER A 151 -5.53 -5.71 18.77
N GLY A 152 -6.07 -4.78 18.00
CA GLY A 152 -5.89 -3.34 18.17
C GLY A 152 -7.20 -2.56 18.16
N CYS A 153 -7.19 -1.42 17.46
CA CYS A 153 -8.30 -0.46 17.51
C CYS A 153 -8.91 -0.14 16.13
N LEU A 154 -8.55 -0.89 15.08
CA LEU A 154 -9.10 -0.64 13.75
C LEU A 154 -10.58 -1.05 13.67
N ASP A 155 -11.42 -0.15 13.18
CA ASP A 155 -12.83 -0.40 12.91
C ASP A 155 -12.98 -1.21 11.60
N TYR A 156 -12.86 -2.53 11.70
CA TYR A 156 -12.97 -3.47 10.59
C TYR A 156 -14.32 -3.41 9.86
N PRO A 157 -15.49 -3.34 10.55
CA PRO A 157 -16.77 -3.15 9.88
C PRO A 157 -16.79 -1.92 8.97
N THR A 158 -16.25 -0.79 9.44
CA THR A 158 -16.14 0.42 8.61
C THR A 158 -15.15 0.24 7.47
N TYR A 159 -13.98 -0.35 7.72
CA TYR A 159 -12.97 -0.57 6.69
C TYR A 159 -13.50 -1.42 5.53
N LEU A 160 -14.07 -2.58 5.84
CA LEU A 160 -14.58 -3.50 4.82
C LEU A 160 -15.74 -2.89 4.03
N ARG A 161 -16.66 -2.21 4.72
CA ARG A 161 -17.74 -1.47 4.07
C ARG A 161 -17.22 -0.39 3.11
N CYS A 162 -16.16 0.32 3.48
CA CYS A 162 -15.53 1.32 2.61
C CYS A 162 -14.86 0.67 1.39
N LEU A 163 -14.13 -0.44 1.58
CA LEU A 163 -13.54 -1.19 0.46
C LEU A 163 -14.62 -1.64 -0.52
N GLN A 164 -15.71 -2.24 -0.05
CA GLN A 164 -16.82 -2.69 -0.89
C GLN A 164 -17.51 -1.54 -1.64
N LYS A 165 -17.64 -0.38 -0.98
CA LYS A 165 -18.35 0.77 -1.55
C LYS A 165 -17.56 1.55 -2.58
N TYR A 166 -16.25 1.69 -2.36
CA TYR A 166 -15.43 2.64 -3.11
C TYR A 166 -14.37 1.98 -3.99
N THR A 167 -14.20 0.65 -3.92
CA THR A 167 -13.16 -0.07 -4.64
C THR A 167 -13.70 -1.32 -5.34
N ASN A 168 -12.89 -1.87 -6.25
CA ASN A 168 -13.11 -3.20 -6.81
C ASN A 168 -11.97 -4.14 -6.38
N VAL A 169 -11.36 -3.90 -5.22
CA VAL A 169 -10.23 -4.69 -4.74
C VAL A 169 -10.63 -6.17 -4.59
N PRO A 170 -9.91 -7.10 -5.25
CA PRO A 170 -10.30 -8.52 -5.24
C PRO A 170 -9.77 -9.27 -4.03
N TYR A 171 -8.73 -8.75 -3.37
CA TYR A 171 -8.01 -9.46 -2.32
C TYR A 171 -7.82 -8.61 -1.07
N LEU A 172 -8.01 -9.27 0.10
CA LEU A 172 -7.62 -8.79 1.41
C LEU A 172 -6.58 -9.75 1.97
N VAL A 173 -5.36 -9.28 2.18
CA VAL A 173 -4.22 -10.08 2.63
C VAL A 173 -4.00 -9.89 4.12
N PHE A 174 -4.02 -10.97 4.87
CA PHE A 174 -3.74 -10.93 6.31
C PHE A 174 -2.26 -10.79 6.60
N GLU A 175 -1.92 -9.87 7.48
CA GLU A 175 -0.56 -9.62 7.95
C GLU A 175 -0.42 -9.73 9.47
N TYR A 176 0.82 -9.79 9.95
CA TYR A 176 1.17 -9.78 11.38
C TYR A 176 0.53 -10.90 12.23
N TYR A 177 0.24 -12.04 11.65
CA TYR A 177 -0.15 -13.22 12.42
C TYR A 177 1.11 -14.00 12.86
N LEU A 178 1.14 -14.43 14.13
CA LEU A 178 2.26 -15.18 14.70
C LEU A 178 1.98 -16.69 14.74
N SER A 179 0.72 -17.08 14.56
CA SER A 179 0.28 -18.47 14.60
C SER A 179 -0.86 -18.73 13.63
N ARG A 180 -1.11 -20.02 13.36
CA ARG A 180 -2.30 -20.43 12.61
C ARG A 180 -3.60 -20.00 13.29
N ASP A 181 -3.63 -20.05 14.62
CA ASP A 181 -4.83 -19.69 15.40
C ASP A 181 -5.11 -18.19 15.29
N ASP A 182 -4.08 -17.33 15.28
CA ASP A 182 -4.26 -15.89 15.05
C ASP A 182 -4.82 -15.63 13.64
N LEU A 183 -4.31 -16.34 12.63
CA LEU A 183 -4.81 -16.22 11.26
C LEU A 183 -6.27 -16.67 11.15
N LEU A 184 -6.66 -17.76 11.82
CA LEU A 184 -8.04 -18.25 11.80
C LEU A 184 -8.98 -17.28 12.52
N LYS A 185 -8.59 -16.73 13.66
CA LYS A 185 -9.35 -15.69 14.37
C LYS A 185 -9.49 -14.43 13.52
N ALA A 186 -8.41 -13.95 12.93
CA ALA A 186 -8.43 -12.80 12.03
C ALA A 186 -9.41 -13.00 10.86
N ARG A 187 -9.38 -14.17 10.23
CA ARG A 187 -10.31 -14.56 9.17
C ARG A 187 -11.76 -14.53 9.65
N ASP A 188 -12.02 -15.08 10.82
CA ASP A 188 -13.41 -15.17 11.36
C ASP A 188 -13.95 -13.77 11.68
N ILE A 189 -13.13 -12.88 12.29
CA ILE A 189 -13.49 -11.47 12.50
C ILE A 189 -13.84 -10.78 11.17
N VAL A 190 -13.01 -10.96 10.15
CA VAL A 190 -13.28 -10.35 8.83
C VAL A 190 -14.57 -10.91 8.22
N LYS A 191 -14.81 -12.23 8.33
CA LYS A 191 -16.05 -12.84 7.83
C LYS A 191 -17.29 -12.31 8.53
N ASP A 192 -17.23 -12.11 9.83
CA ASP A 192 -18.35 -11.58 10.62
C ASP A 192 -18.66 -10.11 10.29
N CYS A 193 -17.72 -9.39 9.67
CA CYS A 193 -17.90 -8.01 9.21
C CYS A 193 -18.39 -7.91 7.75
N LEU A 194 -18.37 -9.01 7.01
CA LEU A 194 -18.91 -9.04 5.64
C LEU A 194 -20.43 -9.22 5.66
N PRO A 195 -21.19 -8.62 4.71
CA PRO A 195 -22.63 -8.75 4.62
C PRO A 195 -23.08 -10.17 4.26
#